data_b4866768ddd3830780457fda44c1e00d
#
_entry.id   b4866768ddd3830780457fda44c1e00d
#
_cell.length_a   1.000
_cell.length_b   1.000
_cell.length_c   1.000
_cell.angle_alpha   90.00
_cell.angle_beta   90.00
_cell.angle_gamma   90.00
#
_symmetry.space_group_name_H-M   'P 1'
#
loop_
_entity.id
_entity.type
_entity.pdbx_description
1 polymer ?
#
loop_
_entity_poly.entity_id
_entity_poly.type
_entity_poly.pdbx_seq_one_letter_code
_entity_poly.pdbx_strand_id
1 'polypeptide(L)'
;MNEQELCRKRLLDLSRQADRKGIVLFSDFLNLNEQNIFHSLQKELYTTAELSGGYEQAERQMVAFIPDALCYEWSYPFVCIHAVPQYPKYAEKLTHRDVLGALMHLGLDRSKIGDIVVLENDIYIFCSETISSFIMDQFTQIRHTMIRSSIIEDVSTQCGQPNVNLRQVPAQVND
;
A
#
# COMPACT_ATOMS: atom_id res chain seq x y z
N MET A 1 -16.17 -22.03 7.20
CA MET A 1 -15.83 -20.64 7.52
C MET A 1 -16.48 -19.72 6.51
N ASN A 2 -17.25 -18.77 6.97
CA ASN A 2 -17.94 -17.89 6.06
C ASN A 2 -17.02 -16.74 5.61
N GLU A 3 -17.52 -15.95 4.70
CA GLU A 3 -16.73 -14.86 4.10
C GLU A 3 -16.33 -13.81 5.13
N GLN A 4 -17.21 -13.50 6.07
CA GLN A 4 -16.89 -12.53 7.12
C GLN A 4 -15.76 -13.04 8.00
N GLU A 5 -15.81 -14.30 8.36
CA GLU A 5 -14.77 -14.89 9.21
C GLU A 5 -13.43 -14.93 8.50
N LEU A 6 -13.44 -15.22 7.21
CA LEU A 6 -12.21 -15.20 6.42
C LEU A 6 -11.62 -13.81 6.35
N CYS A 7 -12.45 -12.82 6.10
CA CYS A 7 -11.98 -11.43 6.05
C CYS A 7 -11.41 -11.02 7.41
N ARG A 8 -12.15 -11.32 8.48
CA ARG A 8 -11.71 -11.01 9.83
C ARG A 8 -10.33 -11.61 10.13
N LYS A 9 -10.18 -12.89 9.82
CA LYS A 9 -8.93 -13.59 10.05
C LYS A 9 -7.79 -12.98 9.23
N ARG A 10 -8.06 -12.66 7.99
CA ARG A 10 -7.05 -12.07 7.10
C ARG A 10 -6.56 -10.73 7.63
N LEU A 11 -7.49 -9.88 8.08
CA LEU A 11 -7.11 -8.57 8.61
C LEU A 11 -6.31 -8.68 9.90
N LEU A 12 -6.71 -9.59 10.80
CA LEU A 12 -5.97 -9.81 12.03
C LEU A 12 -4.56 -10.36 11.75
N ASP A 13 -4.44 -11.24 10.78
CA ASP A 13 -3.14 -11.78 10.39
C ASP A 13 -2.23 -10.70 9.82
N LEU A 14 -2.77 -9.81 8.98
CA LEU A 14 -1.99 -8.72 8.43
C LEU A 14 -1.49 -7.79 9.52
N SER A 15 -2.35 -7.46 10.45
CA SER A 15 -1.97 -6.61 11.57
C SER A 15 -0.85 -7.24 12.40
N ARG A 16 -0.95 -8.53 12.64
CA ARG A 16 0.07 -9.26 13.39
C ARG A 16 1.39 -9.33 12.62
N GLN A 17 1.31 -9.55 11.31
CA GLN A 17 2.50 -9.61 10.48
C GLN A 17 3.20 -8.26 10.38
N ALA A 18 2.43 -7.18 10.29
CA ALA A 18 3.00 -5.84 10.24
C ALA A 18 3.83 -5.57 11.50
N ASP A 19 3.26 -5.91 12.66
CA ASP A 19 3.94 -5.70 13.92
C ASP A 19 5.19 -6.57 14.02
N ARG A 20 5.07 -7.83 13.64
CA ARG A 20 6.20 -8.78 13.72
C ARG A 20 7.34 -8.39 12.78
N LYS A 21 7.00 -7.94 11.57
CA LYS A 21 8.01 -7.60 10.57
C LYS A 21 8.54 -6.18 10.73
N GLY A 22 7.81 -5.34 11.45
CA GLY A 22 8.20 -3.94 11.62
C GLY A 22 8.07 -3.09 10.37
N ILE A 23 7.20 -3.47 9.46
CA ILE A 23 6.96 -2.71 8.22
C ILE A 23 5.47 -2.45 8.05
N VAL A 24 5.15 -1.39 7.32
CA VAL A 24 3.76 -1.10 7.00
C VAL A 24 3.28 -2.10 5.97
N LEU A 25 2.18 -2.77 6.26
CA LEU A 25 1.55 -3.68 5.32
C LEU A 25 0.20 -3.10 4.91
N PHE A 26 -0.26 -3.52 3.74
CA PHE A 26 -1.54 -3.06 3.23
C PHE A 26 -2.38 -4.25 2.81
N SER A 27 -3.68 -4.12 3.04
CA SER A 27 -4.64 -5.09 2.53
C SER A 27 -4.85 -4.85 1.03
N ASP A 28 -5.53 -5.78 0.40
CA ASP A 28 -6.11 -5.51 -0.90
C ASP A 28 -7.19 -4.44 -0.76
N PHE A 29 -7.74 -4.00 -1.87
CA PHE A 29 -8.85 -3.05 -1.83
C PHE A 29 -10.09 -3.73 -1.25
N LEU A 30 -10.52 -3.22 -0.11
CA LEU A 30 -11.69 -3.75 0.59
C LEU A 30 -12.96 -3.10 0.04
N ASN A 31 -14.00 -3.92 -0.13
CA ASN A 31 -15.32 -3.40 -0.49
C ASN A 31 -15.99 -2.84 0.78
N LEU A 32 -17.18 -2.27 0.64
CA LEU A 32 -17.87 -1.67 1.77
C LEU A 32 -18.13 -2.64 2.92
N ASN A 33 -18.52 -3.86 2.59
CA ASN A 33 -18.78 -4.87 3.60
C ASN A 33 -17.51 -5.21 4.39
N GLU A 34 -16.41 -5.37 3.67
CA GLU A 34 -15.12 -5.66 4.30
C GLU A 34 -14.61 -4.48 5.12
N GLN A 35 -14.89 -3.26 4.68
CA GLN A 35 -14.56 -2.07 5.47
C GLN A 35 -15.33 -2.04 6.79
N ASN A 36 -16.59 -2.47 6.77
CA ASN A 36 -17.37 -2.56 8.00
C ASN A 36 -16.78 -3.59 8.94
N ILE A 37 -16.32 -4.72 8.41
CA ILE A 37 -15.66 -5.72 9.22
C ILE A 37 -14.38 -5.13 9.83
N PHE A 38 -13.61 -4.40 9.06
CA PHE A 38 -12.43 -3.73 9.56
C PHE A 38 -12.77 -2.80 10.73
N HIS A 39 -13.79 -1.97 10.58
CA HIS A 39 -14.17 -1.05 11.64
C HIS A 39 -14.56 -1.79 12.92
N SER A 40 -15.21 -2.93 12.79
CA SER A 40 -15.59 -3.70 13.97
C SER A 40 -14.39 -4.35 14.65
N LEU A 41 -13.28 -4.48 13.92
CA LEU A 41 -12.06 -5.13 14.42
C LEU A 41 -11.04 -4.15 14.98
N GLN A 42 -11.23 -2.87 14.80
CA GLN A 42 -10.18 -1.90 15.13
C GLN A 42 -9.63 -2.02 16.56
N LYS A 43 -10.48 -2.39 17.49
CA LYS A 43 -10.04 -2.55 18.87
C LYS A 43 -9.23 -3.82 19.12
N GLU A 44 -9.31 -4.77 18.21
CA GLU A 44 -8.63 -6.06 18.35
C GLU A 44 -7.34 -6.12 17.55
N LEU A 45 -7.09 -5.11 16.72
CA LEU A 45 -5.91 -5.13 15.87
C LEU A 45 -4.65 -4.90 16.69
N TYR A 46 -3.57 -5.51 16.22
CA TYR A 46 -2.28 -5.48 16.92
C TYR A 46 -1.44 -4.26 16.60
N THR A 47 -1.83 -3.56 15.57
CA THR A 47 -1.13 -2.37 15.08
C THR A 47 -2.11 -1.22 14.98
N THR A 48 -1.60 -0.04 14.73
CA THR A 48 -2.47 1.06 14.33
C THR A 48 -2.89 0.79 12.89
N ALA A 49 -4.18 0.79 12.65
CA ALA A 49 -4.70 0.51 11.32
C ALA A 49 -5.63 1.63 10.89
N GLU A 50 -5.49 2.08 9.68
CA GLU A 50 -6.27 3.17 9.13
C GLU A 50 -6.69 2.83 7.71
N LEU A 51 -7.92 3.19 7.36
CA LEU A 51 -8.35 3.10 5.97
C LEU A 51 -7.56 4.11 5.18
N SER A 52 -7.03 3.69 4.07
CA SER A 52 -6.24 4.58 3.26
C SER A 52 -6.38 4.20 1.80
N GLY A 53 -6.34 5.21 0.98
CA GLY A 53 -6.40 4.98 -0.44
C GLY A 53 -7.76 4.56 -0.89
N GLY A 54 -7.81 4.13 -2.09
CA GLY A 54 -9.01 3.68 -2.74
C GLY A 54 -8.74 3.62 -4.20
N TYR A 55 -9.74 3.25 -4.91
CA TYR A 55 -9.63 3.04 -6.32
C TYR A 55 -10.71 3.87 -7.00
N GLU A 56 -10.51 4.20 -8.24
CA GLU A 56 -11.49 5.01 -8.94
C GLU A 56 -12.86 4.36 -9.02
N GLN A 57 -12.92 3.05 -8.78
CA GLN A 57 -14.19 2.43 -8.54
C GLN A 57 -14.56 2.74 -7.10
N ALA A 58 -15.07 3.85 -6.85
CA ALA A 58 -15.47 4.30 -5.52
C ALA A 58 -15.75 3.16 -4.55
N GLU A 59 -15.76 3.39 -3.28
CA GLU A 59 -16.11 2.39 -2.28
C GLU A 59 -15.09 1.28 -2.05
N ARG A 60 -13.96 1.30 -2.75
CA ARG A 60 -12.88 0.34 -2.49
C ARG A 60 -11.71 1.07 -1.88
N GLN A 61 -11.26 0.57 -0.75
CA GLN A 61 -10.17 1.21 -0.02
C GLN A 61 -9.25 0.17 0.58
N MET A 62 -8.02 0.56 0.77
CA MET A 62 -7.02 -0.29 1.41
C MET A 62 -6.90 0.07 2.88
N VAL A 63 -6.47 -0.90 3.66
CA VAL A 63 -6.16 -0.67 5.08
C VAL A 63 -4.65 -0.69 5.23
N ALA A 64 -4.13 0.33 5.89
CA ALA A 64 -2.73 0.41 6.24
C ALA A 64 -2.55 -0.11 7.66
N PHE A 65 -1.68 -1.09 7.83
CA PHE A 65 -1.35 -1.66 9.14
C PHE A 65 0.04 -1.17 9.51
N ILE A 66 0.08 -0.22 10.42
CA ILE A 66 1.31 0.45 10.82
C ILE A 66 1.83 -0.17 12.10
N PRO A 67 3.04 -0.77 12.09
CA PRO A 67 3.58 -1.39 13.32
C PRO A 67 3.70 -0.38 14.44
N ASP A 68 3.47 -0.82 15.65
CA ASP A 68 3.55 0.06 16.80
C ASP A 68 4.89 0.79 16.88
N ALA A 69 5.96 0.10 16.55
CA ALA A 69 7.28 0.71 16.57
C ALA A 69 7.39 1.93 15.66
N LEU A 70 6.71 1.89 14.53
CA LEU A 70 6.72 3.00 13.58
C LEU A 70 5.67 4.04 13.91
N CYS A 71 4.60 3.64 14.59
CA CYS A 71 3.58 4.58 15.00
C CYS A 71 4.11 5.68 15.91
N TYR A 72 5.05 5.33 16.75
CA TYR A 72 5.62 6.30 17.66
C TYR A 72 6.61 7.22 16.98
N GLU A 73 7.05 6.82 15.80
CA GLU A 73 7.77 7.72 14.94
C GLU A 73 6.73 8.45 14.10
N TRP A 74 5.99 9.31 14.78
CA TRP A 74 4.87 9.98 14.12
C TRP A 74 5.28 10.72 12.85
N SER A 75 6.58 10.88 12.68
CA SER A 75 7.13 11.45 11.46
C SER A 75 7.46 10.39 10.41
N TYR A 76 7.02 9.16 10.61
CA TYR A 76 7.28 8.14 9.60
C TYR A 76 6.33 8.35 8.42
N PRO A 77 6.76 9.08 7.42
CA PRO A 77 5.91 9.31 6.26
C PRO A 77 6.04 8.17 5.28
N PHE A 78 4.94 7.78 4.73
CA PHE A 78 4.98 6.82 3.63
C PHE A 78 4.12 7.34 2.49
N VAL A 79 4.43 6.88 1.30
CA VAL A 79 3.75 7.30 0.09
C VAL A 79 3.34 6.08 -0.70
N CYS A 80 2.41 6.28 -1.61
CA CYS A 80 2.04 5.25 -2.56
C CYS A 80 2.56 5.66 -3.94
N ILE A 81 3.31 4.78 -4.56
CA ILE A 81 3.78 4.97 -5.92
C ILE A 81 2.89 4.14 -6.83
N HIS A 82 2.34 4.78 -7.84
CA HIS A 82 1.52 4.12 -8.84
C HIS A 82 2.36 3.95 -10.10
N ALA A 83 2.57 2.73 -10.50
CA ALA A 83 3.35 2.42 -11.69
C ALA A 83 2.47 1.72 -12.72
N VAL A 84 2.60 2.11 -13.96
CA VAL A 84 1.85 1.51 -15.07
C VAL A 84 2.80 1.20 -16.21
N PRO A 85 2.50 0.17 -17.00
CA PRO A 85 3.31 -0.10 -18.20
C PRO A 85 3.28 1.09 -19.15
N GLN A 86 4.43 1.45 -19.67
CA GLN A 86 4.53 2.54 -20.63
C GLN A 86 3.82 2.18 -21.94
N TYR A 87 3.85 0.90 -22.29
CA TYR A 87 3.19 0.39 -23.47
C TYR A 87 2.26 -0.76 -23.07
N PRO A 88 1.05 -0.45 -22.59
CA PRO A 88 0.15 -1.48 -22.04
C PRO A 88 -0.15 -2.62 -23.01
N LYS A 89 -0.19 -2.31 -24.30
CA LYS A 89 -0.50 -3.29 -25.33
C LYS A 89 0.53 -4.42 -25.37
N TYR A 90 1.77 -4.12 -24.99
CA TYR A 90 2.85 -5.10 -25.04
C TYR A 90 3.30 -5.53 -23.64
N ALA A 91 2.56 -5.13 -22.64
CA ALA A 91 2.94 -5.44 -21.27
C ALA A 91 2.72 -6.93 -20.97
N GLU A 92 3.70 -7.53 -20.34
CA GLU A 92 3.54 -8.90 -19.86
C GLU A 92 2.77 -8.85 -18.54
N LYS A 93 2.23 -9.99 -18.16
CA LYS A 93 1.52 -10.09 -16.90
C LYS A 93 2.53 -10.12 -15.76
N LEU A 94 2.49 -9.12 -14.92
CA LEU A 94 3.41 -9.01 -13.80
C LEU A 94 2.76 -9.48 -12.52
N THR A 95 3.58 -10.02 -11.62
CA THR A 95 3.13 -10.48 -10.32
C THR A 95 3.78 -9.64 -9.24
N HIS A 96 3.27 -9.78 -8.03
CA HIS A 96 3.86 -9.15 -6.86
C HIS A 96 5.36 -9.47 -6.75
N ARG A 97 5.75 -10.71 -7.03
CA ARG A 97 7.15 -11.13 -6.96
C ARG A 97 8.02 -10.42 -7.97
N ASP A 98 7.49 -10.21 -9.17
CA ASP A 98 8.24 -9.53 -10.22
C ASP A 98 8.56 -8.10 -9.80
N VAL A 99 7.57 -7.43 -9.21
CA VAL A 99 7.74 -6.05 -8.75
C VAL A 99 8.74 -6.00 -7.60
N LEU A 100 8.57 -6.86 -6.61
CA LEU A 100 9.48 -6.89 -5.46
C LEU A 100 10.90 -7.21 -5.91
N GLY A 101 11.06 -8.19 -6.80
CA GLY A 101 12.37 -8.54 -7.33
C GLY A 101 13.06 -7.37 -8.00
N ALA A 102 12.31 -6.61 -8.80
CA ALA A 102 12.87 -5.44 -9.47
C ALA A 102 13.29 -4.36 -8.48
N LEU A 103 12.50 -4.15 -7.43
CA LEU A 103 12.85 -3.20 -6.39
C LEU A 103 14.10 -3.65 -5.61
N MET A 104 14.16 -4.93 -5.27
CA MET A 104 15.33 -5.45 -4.55
C MET A 104 16.59 -5.38 -5.40
N HIS A 105 16.45 -5.53 -6.70
CA HIS A 105 17.58 -5.43 -7.62
C HIS A 105 18.20 -4.02 -7.60
N LEU A 106 17.41 -3.03 -7.23
CA LEU A 106 17.91 -1.66 -7.10
C LEU A 106 18.69 -1.44 -5.79
N GLY A 107 18.75 -2.44 -4.94
CA GLY A 107 19.51 -2.35 -3.69
C GLY A 107 18.78 -1.64 -2.56
N LEU A 108 17.46 -1.58 -2.65
CA LEU A 108 16.66 -0.91 -1.62
C LEU A 108 16.56 -1.74 -0.35
N ASP A 109 16.43 -1.04 0.77
CA ASP A 109 16.20 -1.67 2.07
C ASP A 109 14.76 -2.18 2.12
N ARG A 110 14.60 -3.51 2.25
CA ARG A 110 13.27 -4.12 2.27
C ARG A 110 12.37 -3.55 3.38
N SER A 111 12.96 -3.14 4.50
CA SER A 111 12.18 -2.61 5.61
C SER A 111 11.51 -1.27 5.28
N LYS A 112 11.95 -0.61 4.23
CA LYS A 112 11.37 0.66 3.81
C LYS A 112 10.31 0.49 2.74
N ILE A 113 10.06 -0.73 2.32
CA ILE A 113 9.02 -1.06 1.35
C ILE A 113 7.88 -1.74 2.08
N GLY A 114 6.69 -1.20 1.93
CA GLY A 114 5.50 -1.82 2.49
C GLY A 114 4.92 -2.85 1.54
N ASP A 115 3.63 -2.85 1.42
CA ASP A 115 2.97 -3.81 0.56
C ASP A 115 3.01 -3.38 -0.89
N ILE A 116 2.86 -4.34 -1.77
CA ILE A 116 2.81 -4.13 -3.20
C ILE A 116 1.51 -4.75 -3.69
N VAL A 117 0.70 -3.97 -4.38
CA VAL A 117 -0.58 -4.42 -4.90
C VAL A 117 -0.53 -4.35 -6.42
N VAL A 118 -0.80 -5.46 -7.08
CA VAL A 118 -0.82 -5.52 -8.53
C VAL A 118 -2.23 -5.84 -8.98
N LEU A 119 -2.83 -4.93 -9.73
CA LEU A 119 -4.18 -5.07 -10.26
C LEU A 119 -4.11 -4.87 -11.77
N GLU A 120 -4.11 -5.95 -12.49
CA GLU A 120 -3.96 -5.93 -13.95
C GLU A 120 -2.73 -5.13 -14.34
N ASN A 121 -2.90 -3.94 -14.90
CA ASN A 121 -1.78 -3.10 -15.32
C ASN A 121 -1.41 -2.04 -14.31
N ASP A 122 -2.11 -2.00 -13.18
CA ASP A 122 -1.83 -1.00 -12.14
C ASP A 122 -1.02 -1.63 -11.02
N ILE A 123 0.07 -0.98 -10.67
CA ILE A 123 0.94 -1.44 -9.61
C ILE A 123 0.99 -0.35 -8.56
N TYR A 124 0.72 -0.70 -7.31
CA TYR A 124 0.77 0.23 -6.20
C TYR A 124 1.86 -0.24 -5.25
N ILE A 125 2.82 0.64 -4.99
CA ILE A 125 3.94 0.33 -4.10
C ILE A 125 3.89 1.30 -2.94
N PHE A 126 3.74 0.77 -1.74
CA PHE A 126 3.75 1.59 -0.54
C PHE A 126 5.14 1.55 0.06
N CYS A 127 5.72 2.70 0.30
CA CYS A 127 7.10 2.75 0.78
C CYS A 127 7.33 3.99 1.62
N SER A 128 8.45 4.00 2.31
CA SER A 128 8.89 5.17 3.05
C SER A 128 9.15 6.32 2.07
N GLU A 129 8.76 7.51 2.47
CA GLU A 129 9.02 8.70 1.66
C GLU A 129 10.51 8.86 1.37
N THR A 130 11.35 8.40 2.28
CA THR A 130 12.81 8.58 2.15
C THR A 130 13.39 7.90 0.91
N ILE A 131 12.73 6.86 0.39
CA ILE A 131 13.21 6.17 -0.81
C ILE A 131 12.37 6.46 -2.03
N SER A 132 11.33 7.28 -1.90
CA SER A 132 10.40 7.50 -3.01
C SER A 132 11.05 8.17 -4.21
N SER A 133 11.89 9.18 -3.99
CA SER A 133 12.58 9.85 -5.10
C SER A 133 13.47 8.90 -5.87
N PHE A 134 14.16 8.02 -5.15
CA PHE A 134 15.03 7.04 -5.78
C PHE A 134 14.22 6.08 -6.64
N ILE A 135 13.08 5.61 -6.12
CA ILE A 135 12.22 4.71 -6.88
C ILE A 135 11.68 5.42 -8.13
N MET A 136 11.22 6.66 -7.97
CA MET A 136 10.72 7.43 -9.11
C MET A 136 11.76 7.57 -10.21
N ASP A 137 13.02 7.72 -9.81
CA ASP A 137 14.09 7.94 -10.75
C ASP A 137 14.64 6.64 -11.36
N GLN A 138 14.73 5.59 -10.58
CA GLN A 138 15.43 4.37 -10.97
C GLN A 138 14.52 3.20 -11.33
N PHE A 139 13.27 3.21 -10.89
CA PHE A 139 12.37 2.09 -11.12
C PHE A 139 11.62 2.31 -12.43
N THR A 140 12.26 1.90 -13.52
CA THR A 140 11.77 2.18 -14.88
C THR A 140 11.43 0.93 -15.66
N GLN A 141 11.72 -0.24 -15.11
CA GLN A 141 11.52 -1.48 -15.82
C GLN A 141 11.29 -2.63 -14.85
N ILE A 142 10.35 -3.50 -15.18
CA ILE A 142 10.11 -4.74 -14.45
C ILE A 142 10.16 -5.83 -15.50
N ARG A 143 11.16 -6.73 -15.39
CA ARG A 143 11.45 -7.76 -16.37
C ARG A 143 11.63 -7.07 -17.73
N HIS A 144 10.77 -7.31 -18.69
CA HIS A 144 10.87 -6.70 -20.00
C HIS A 144 9.87 -5.57 -20.22
N THR A 145 9.16 -5.20 -19.17
CA THR A 145 8.11 -4.19 -19.26
C THR A 145 8.64 -2.85 -18.76
N MET A 146 8.63 -1.86 -19.66
CA MET A 146 8.96 -0.49 -19.29
C MET A 146 7.77 0.10 -18.56
N ILE A 147 8.03 0.80 -17.47
CA ILE A 147 6.97 1.37 -16.64
C ILE A 147 7.17 2.87 -16.43
N ARG A 148 6.07 3.53 -16.13
CA ARG A 148 6.06 4.93 -15.70
C ARG A 148 5.46 4.97 -14.30
N SER A 149 6.09 5.73 -13.42
CA SER A 149 5.67 5.83 -12.05
C SER A 149 5.27 7.25 -11.70
N SER A 150 4.31 7.37 -10.79
CA SER A 150 3.91 8.66 -10.24
C SER A 150 3.62 8.46 -8.76
N ILE A 151 3.81 9.51 -7.97
CA ILE A 151 3.48 9.45 -6.56
C ILE A 151 2.05 9.90 -6.38
N ILE A 152 1.27 9.10 -5.68
CA ILE A 152 -0.07 9.48 -5.28
C ILE A 152 0.09 10.24 -3.98
N GLU A 153 0.03 11.56 -4.05
CA GLU A 153 0.30 12.40 -2.89
C GLU A 153 -0.80 12.32 -1.85
N ASP A 154 -2.02 12.17 -2.29
CA ASP A 154 -3.14 12.03 -1.38
C ASP A 154 -4.00 10.86 -1.88
N VAL A 155 -3.76 9.71 -1.31
CA VAL A 155 -4.43 8.50 -1.74
C VAL A 155 -5.94 8.61 -1.54
N SER A 156 -6.37 9.23 -0.46
CA SER A 156 -7.79 9.38 -0.21
C SER A 156 -8.45 10.30 -1.22
N THR A 157 -7.74 11.31 -1.69
CA THR A 157 -8.25 12.18 -2.75
C THR A 157 -8.39 11.40 -4.05
N GLN A 158 -7.44 10.55 -4.35
CA GLN A 158 -7.51 9.71 -5.54
C GLN A 158 -8.75 8.81 -5.51
N CYS A 159 -9.17 8.46 -4.33
CA CYS A 159 -10.31 7.59 -4.15
C CYS A 159 -11.62 8.35 -4.04
N GLY A 160 -11.58 9.66 -4.03
CA GLY A 160 -12.76 10.45 -3.78
C GLY A 160 -13.24 10.34 -2.34
N GLN A 161 -12.35 10.00 -1.42
CA GLN A 161 -12.67 9.81 -0.01
C GLN A 161 -11.82 10.78 0.83
N PRO A 162 -12.16 12.05 0.82
CA PRO A 162 -11.28 13.07 1.41
C PRO A 162 -11.07 12.94 2.92
N ASN A 163 -11.94 12.21 3.58
CA ASN A 163 -11.81 11.99 5.03
C ASN A 163 -11.07 10.72 5.39
N VAL A 164 -10.66 9.95 4.40
CA VAL A 164 -9.92 8.71 4.63
C VAL A 164 -8.49 8.97 4.21
N ASN A 165 -7.58 8.92 5.14
CA ASN A 165 -6.18 9.23 4.90
C ASN A 165 -5.33 8.03 5.11
N LEU A 166 -4.29 7.97 4.34
CA LEU A 166 -3.10 7.34 4.86
C LEU A 166 -2.76 8.15 6.07
N ARG A 167 -2.54 7.50 7.15
CA ARG A 167 -2.11 8.15 8.34
C ARG A 167 -1.75 9.59 8.12
N GLN A 168 -2.21 10.45 8.96
CA GLN A 168 -1.87 11.85 8.90
C GLN A 168 -0.37 11.97 8.80
N VAL A 169 0.12 12.13 7.62
CA VAL A 169 1.55 12.25 7.42
C VAL A 169 1.92 13.67 7.78
N PRO A 170 2.48 13.87 8.95
CA PRO A 170 2.69 15.23 9.43
C PRO A 170 3.55 16.06 8.51
N ALA A 171 4.33 15.40 7.79
CA ALA A 171 5.15 16.08 6.84
C ALA A 171 4.48 16.19 5.52
N GLN A 172 3.40 15.65 5.33
CA GLN A 172 2.86 15.36 4.14
C GLN A 172 2.28 16.10 3.51
N VAL A 173 2.69 15.84 3.67
CA VAL A 173 2.42 15.89 3.41
C VAL A 173 1.88 16.44 3.15
N ASN A 174 1.61 16.57 2.96
CA ASN A 174 1.04 16.74 2.70
C ASN A 174 0.54 17.33 3.03
N ASP A 175 0.46 17.64 3.46
CA ASP A 175 -0.04 17.81 3.68
C ASP A 175 -0.12 18.31 3.53
#